data_1c4b524744d448e190b2254ee7b54b15
#
_entry.id   1c4b524744d448e190b2254ee7b54b15
#
_cell.length_a   1.000
_cell.length_b   1.000
_cell.length_c   1.000
_cell.angle_alpha   90.00
_cell.angle_beta   90.00
_cell.angle_gamma   90.00
#
_symmetry.space_group_name_H-M   'P 1'
#
loop_
_entity.id
_entity.type
_entity.pdbx_description
1 polymer ?
#
loop_
_entity_poly.entity_id
_entity_poly.type
_entity_poly.pdbx_seq_one_letter_code
_entity_poly.pdbx_strand_id
1 'polypeptide(L)'
;MKIISFGAIFLNNAQVNKKAPDNTYQKANASFVEMNPKDSKDMKALENIQKYWEYEMYASNIYNMALKVRKDELSPKKYKIYTLTSQTTDFDKMDDRKILGAVQGETLKKDFLYIDYLQVNPQYIYFPNADYKRNGSAILDSLKEHFSEIMLKPNKGSTEKFYEKNGFRKVGDLMFWSRNNNEPKLVELA
;
A
#
# COMPACT_ATOMS: atom_id res chain seq x y z
N MET A 1 8.57 -31.41 -6.14
CA MET A 1 8.77 -30.27 -7.05
C MET A 1 8.96 -29.02 -6.17
N LYS A 2 10.16 -28.41 -6.14
CA LYS A 2 10.36 -27.15 -5.42
C LYS A 2 9.66 -26.06 -6.22
N ILE A 3 8.58 -25.49 -5.67
CA ILE A 3 7.99 -24.27 -6.21
C ILE A 3 9.02 -23.18 -6.00
N ILE A 4 9.58 -22.66 -7.08
CA ILE A 4 10.43 -21.47 -7.03
C ILE A 4 9.48 -20.32 -6.72
N SER A 5 9.48 -19.85 -5.46
CA SER A 5 8.77 -18.65 -5.06
C SER A 5 9.62 -17.47 -5.54
N PHE A 6 9.07 -16.68 -6.44
CA PHE A 6 9.65 -15.39 -6.80
C PHE A 6 9.28 -14.39 -5.69
N GLY A 7 10.20 -13.51 -5.31
CA GLY A 7 9.97 -12.42 -4.37
C GLY A 7 8.94 -11.39 -4.87
N ALA A 8 9.00 -10.17 -4.36
CA ALA A 8 8.09 -9.10 -4.73
C ALA A 8 8.08 -8.82 -6.23
N ILE A 9 6.90 -8.54 -6.78
CA ILE A 9 6.68 -8.28 -8.19
C ILE A 9 6.61 -6.77 -8.40
N PHE A 10 7.49 -6.22 -9.23
CA PHE A 10 7.40 -4.83 -9.67
C PHE A 10 6.11 -4.62 -10.48
N LEU A 11 5.37 -3.58 -10.14
CA LEU A 11 4.13 -3.22 -10.82
C LEU A 11 4.30 -1.97 -11.69
N ASN A 12 4.72 -0.87 -11.08
CA ASN A 12 4.95 0.40 -11.79
C ASN A 12 5.91 1.33 -11.05
N ASN A 13 6.42 2.34 -11.76
CA ASN A 13 7.11 3.46 -11.16
C ASN A 13 6.10 4.43 -10.54
N ALA A 14 6.41 4.91 -9.34
CA ALA A 14 5.64 5.91 -8.64
C ALA A 14 6.45 7.20 -8.45
N GLN A 15 5.78 8.34 -8.28
CA GLN A 15 6.41 9.62 -8.04
C GLN A 15 6.20 10.06 -6.58
N VAL A 16 7.31 10.30 -5.90
CA VAL A 16 7.35 10.86 -4.54
C VAL A 16 8.11 12.18 -4.55
N ASN A 17 8.06 12.91 -3.46
CA ASN A 17 8.92 14.07 -3.25
C ASN A 17 10.03 13.70 -2.28
N LYS A 18 11.28 13.75 -2.73
CA LYS A 18 12.48 13.50 -1.91
C LYS A 18 13.13 14.82 -1.51
N LYS A 19 13.57 14.92 -0.28
CA LYS A 19 14.29 16.07 0.24
C LYS A 19 15.68 16.17 -0.40
N ALA A 20 16.02 17.32 -0.93
CA ALA A 20 17.33 17.64 -1.48
C ALA A 20 18.25 18.24 -0.40
N PRO A 21 19.58 18.33 -0.63
CA PRO A 21 20.52 18.88 0.34
C PRO A 21 20.25 20.34 0.77
N ASP A 22 19.60 21.11 -0.10
CA ASP A 22 19.16 22.49 0.16
C ASP A 22 17.83 22.57 0.95
N ASN A 23 17.33 21.46 1.47
CA ASN A 23 16.05 21.30 2.15
C ASN A 23 14.80 21.52 1.28
N THR A 24 14.92 21.71 -0.01
CA THR A 24 13.79 21.70 -0.94
C THR A 24 13.31 20.27 -1.22
N TYR A 25 12.11 20.12 -1.77
CA TYR A 25 11.58 18.82 -2.17
C TYR A 25 11.53 18.74 -3.69
N GLN A 26 12.15 17.70 -4.23
CA GLN A 26 12.20 17.43 -5.66
C GLN A 26 11.49 16.10 -5.97
N LYS A 27 10.93 16.00 -7.18
CA LYS A 27 10.34 14.73 -7.65
C LYS A 27 11.41 13.65 -7.72
N ALA A 28 11.11 12.50 -7.20
CA ALA A 28 11.96 11.31 -7.22
C ALA A 28 11.16 10.08 -7.58
N ASN A 29 11.81 9.13 -8.25
CA ASN A 29 11.21 7.84 -8.57
C ASN A 29 11.19 6.96 -7.32
N ALA A 30 10.09 6.25 -7.16
CA ALA A 30 9.89 5.13 -6.25
C ALA A 30 9.30 3.97 -7.05
N SER A 31 9.30 2.79 -6.47
CA SER A 31 8.71 1.60 -7.09
C SER A 31 7.51 1.15 -6.28
N PHE A 32 6.44 0.79 -6.97
CA PHE A 32 5.29 0.14 -6.38
C PHE A 32 5.35 -1.34 -6.71
N VAL A 33 5.29 -2.19 -5.68
CA VAL A 33 5.51 -3.63 -5.81
C VAL A 33 4.42 -4.41 -5.07
N GLU A 34 4.05 -5.58 -5.60
CA GLU A 34 3.22 -6.56 -4.91
C GLU A 34 4.13 -7.52 -4.15
N MET A 35 3.94 -7.62 -2.83
CA MET A 35 4.68 -8.53 -1.95
C MET A 35 4.13 -9.94 -2.06
N ASN A 36 5.02 -10.93 -2.01
CA ASN A 36 4.64 -12.34 -2.01
C ASN A 36 4.77 -12.96 -0.61
N PRO A 37 3.68 -13.14 0.15
CA PRO A 37 3.75 -13.73 1.48
C PRO A 37 4.28 -15.17 1.54
N LYS A 38 4.35 -15.88 0.39
CA LYS A 38 4.97 -17.21 0.32
C LYS A 38 6.49 -17.13 0.25
N ASP A 39 7.06 -15.99 -0.14
CA ASP A 39 8.49 -15.75 -0.11
C ASP A 39 8.97 -15.38 1.30
N SER A 40 10.09 -15.96 1.74
CA SER A 40 10.61 -15.73 3.10
C SER A 40 11.27 -14.36 3.26
N LYS A 41 11.81 -13.78 2.18
CA LYS A 41 12.48 -12.48 2.21
C LYS A 41 11.44 -11.37 2.30
N ASP A 42 10.35 -11.48 1.55
CA ASP A 42 9.22 -10.55 1.61
C ASP A 42 8.55 -10.57 2.99
N MET A 43 8.33 -11.77 3.54
CA MET A 43 7.83 -11.90 4.91
C MET A 43 8.77 -11.29 5.94
N LYS A 44 10.09 -11.41 5.74
CA LYS A 44 11.07 -10.78 6.64
C LYS A 44 11.02 -9.26 6.57
N ALA A 45 10.85 -8.68 5.37
CA ALA A 45 10.67 -7.24 5.21
C ALA A 45 9.38 -6.75 5.92
N LEU A 46 8.26 -7.46 5.75
CA LEU A 46 6.99 -7.15 6.43
C LEU A 46 7.11 -7.31 7.96
N GLU A 47 7.80 -8.33 8.47
CA GLU A 47 8.10 -8.50 9.89
C GLU A 47 8.91 -7.34 10.45
N ASN A 48 9.89 -6.85 9.70
CA ASN A 48 10.72 -5.74 10.12
C ASN A 48 9.93 -4.43 10.18
N ILE A 49 9.15 -4.09 9.16
CA ILE A 49 8.33 -2.87 9.21
C ILE A 49 7.31 -2.91 10.35
N GLN A 50 6.71 -4.07 10.64
CA GLN A 50 5.85 -4.23 11.80
C GLN A 50 6.56 -3.87 13.12
N LYS A 51 7.83 -4.24 13.26
CA LYS A 51 8.63 -3.96 14.47
C LYS A 51 9.04 -2.48 14.60
N TYR A 52 9.26 -1.82 13.46
CA TYR A 52 9.80 -0.45 13.46
C TYR A 52 8.75 0.64 13.29
N TRP A 53 7.54 0.33 12.78
CA TRP A 53 6.46 1.30 12.62
C TRP A 53 5.52 1.28 13.82
N GLU A 54 6.05 1.65 14.98
CA GLU A 54 5.43 1.45 16.29
C GLU A 54 4.17 2.29 16.55
N TYR A 55 3.96 3.38 15.80
CA TYR A 55 2.93 4.38 16.14
C TYR A 55 1.50 3.99 15.75
N GLU A 56 1.32 3.00 14.88
CA GLU A 56 0.01 2.54 14.43
C GLU A 56 -0.02 1.02 14.23
N MET A 57 -1.14 0.41 14.58
CA MET A 57 -1.31 -1.06 14.50
C MET A 57 -1.41 -1.60 13.06
N TYR A 58 -1.44 -0.74 12.03
CA TYR A 58 -1.70 -1.21 10.65
C TYR A 58 -0.58 -2.05 10.08
N ALA A 59 0.68 -1.70 10.32
CA ALA A 59 1.79 -2.56 9.89
C ALA A 59 1.71 -3.96 10.50
N SER A 60 1.30 -4.06 11.78
CA SER A 60 1.06 -5.35 12.45
C SER A 60 -0.12 -6.10 11.83
N ASN A 61 -1.20 -5.40 11.47
CA ASN A 61 -2.34 -6.00 10.79
C ASN A 61 -1.97 -6.51 9.40
N ILE A 62 -1.22 -5.72 8.62
CA ILE A 62 -0.69 -6.12 7.29
C ILE A 62 0.17 -7.38 7.42
N TYR A 63 1.09 -7.43 8.39
CA TYR A 63 1.92 -8.60 8.65
C TYR A 63 1.09 -9.83 9.06
N ASN A 64 0.10 -9.67 9.93
CA ASN A 64 -0.79 -10.75 10.35
C ASN A 64 -1.62 -11.30 9.18
N MET A 65 -2.07 -10.44 8.28
CA MET A 65 -2.74 -10.87 7.05
C MET A 65 -1.77 -11.64 6.12
N ALA A 66 -0.52 -11.18 6.01
CA ALA A 66 0.51 -11.90 5.27
C ALA A 66 0.78 -13.30 5.85
N LEU A 67 0.82 -13.42 7.18
CA LEU A 67 0.96 -14.72 7.85
C LEU A 67 -0.20 -15.68 7.51
N LYS A 68 -1.43 -15.20 7.49
CA LYS A 68 -2.61 -16.01 7.11
C LYS A 68 -2.53 -16.48 5.65
N VAL A 69 -2.10 -15.60 4.74
CA VAL A 69 -1.85 -15.99 3.33
C VAL A 69 -0.71 -17.00 3.26
N ARG A 70 0.37 -16.81 4.02
CA ARG A 70 1.50 -17.76 4.07
C ARG A 70 1.10 -19.14 4.54
N LYS A 71 0.18 -19.24 5.50
CA LYS A 71 -0.34 -20.49 6.06
C LYS A 71 -1.47 -21.12 5.25
N ASP A 72 -1.83 -20.56 4.09
CA ASP A 72 -2.97 -20.98 3.26
C ASP A 72 -4.35 -20.82 3.93
N GLU A 73 -4.45 -20.01 4.99
CA GLU A 73 -5.71 -19.64 5.63
C GLU A 73 -6.50 -18.64 4.78
N LEU A 74 -5.80 -17.83 3.97
CA LEU A 74 -6.35 -16.85 3.04
C LEU A 74 -5.76 -17.02 1.65
N SER A 75 -6.57 -16.79 0.62
CA SER A 75 -6.15 -16.91 -0.78
C SER A 75 -5.24 -15.75 -1.20
N PRO A 76 -4.02 -16.00 -1.74
CA PRO A 76 -3.15 -14.95 -2.28
C PRO A 76 -3.71 -14.29 -3.54
N LYS A 77 -4.72 -14.89 -4.19
CA LYS A 77 -5.42 -14.27 -5.32
C LYS A 77 -6.37 -13.17 -4.86
N LYS A 78 -6.95 -13.32 -3.67
CA LYS A 78 -7.94 -12.41 -3.12
C LYS A 78 -7.28 -11.34 -2.23
N TYR A 79 -6.39 -11.74 -1.34
CA TYR A 79 -5.74 -10.86 -0.36
C TYR A 79 -4.35 -10.44 -0.88
N LYS A 80 -4.20 -9.15 -1.13
CA LYS A 80 -3.02 -8.56 -1.74
C LYS A 80 -2.30 -7.63 -0.78
N ILE A 81 -0.98 -7.61 -0.85
CA ILE A 81 -0.14 -6.70 -0.09
C ILE A 81 0.78 -5.99 -1.06
N TYR A 82 0.76 -4.66 -1.00
CA TYR A 82 1.60 -3.83 -1.85
C TYR A 82 2.48 -2.94 -0.98
N THR A 83 3.66 -2.60 -1.48
CA THR A 83 4.55 -1.62 -0.86
C THR A 83 5.02 -0.58 -1.86
N LEU A 84 5.14 0.66 -1.39
CA LEU A 84 5.87 1.71 -2.04
C LEU A 84 7.29 1.70 -1.48
N THR A 85 8.30 1.65 -2.33
CA THR A 85 9.70 1.60 -1.90
C THR A 85 10.57 2.56 -2.71
N SER A 86 11.60 3.14 -2.08
CA SER A 86 12.65 3.89 -2.77
C SER A 86 13.68 2.98 -3.45
N GLN A 87 13.55 1.66 -3.31
CA GLN A 87 14.33 0.67 -4.06
C GLN A 87 13.86 0.65 -5.51
N THR A 88 14.79 0.63 -6.45
CA THR A 88 14.51 0.68 -7.90
C THR A 88 14.87 -0.60 -8.66
N THR A 89 15.56 -1.52 -8.01
CA THR A 89 16.02 -2.81 -8.56
C THR A 89 15.98 -3.90 -7.49
N ASP A 90 16.25 -5.15 -7.87
CA ASP A 90 16.44 -6.29 -6.97
C ASP A 90 15.25 -6.56 -6.03
N PHE A 91 14.03 -6.50 -6.56
CA PHE A 91 12.80 -6.70 -5.79
C PHE A 91 12.62 -8.13 -5.25
N ASP A 92 13.44 -9.07 -5.66
CA ASP A 92 13.55 -10.41 -5.08
C ASP A 92 14.14 -10.39 -3.66
N LYS A 93 14.67 -9.24 -3.22
CA LYS A 93 15.15 -8.98 -1.86
C LYS A 93 14.79 -7.56 -1.43
N MET A 94 13.58 -7.41 -0.89
CA MET A 94 13.12 -6.11 -0.39
C MET A 94 13.95 -5.62 0.81
N ASP A 95 14.49 -4.40 0.70
CA ASP A 95 15.11 -3.69 1.84
C ASP A 95 14.01 -2.94 2.62
N ASP A 96 13.68 -3.44 3.80
CA ASP A 96 12.65 -2.87 4.68
C ASP A 96 12.87 -1.40 5.03
N ARG A 97 14.14 -0.96 5.11
CA ARG A 97 14.50 0.45 5.39
C ARG A 97 14.14 1.40 4.24
N LYS A 98 13.96 0.86 3.04
CA LYS A 98 13.55 1.61 1.84
C LYS A 98 12.05 1.61 1.63
N ILE A 99 11.28 0.87 2.43
CA ILE A 99 9.82 0.86 2.32
C ILE A 99 9.26 2.19 2.85
N LEU A 100 8.57 2.92 1.99
CA LEU A 100 7.98 4.23 2.24
C LEU A 100 6.53 4.15 2.72
N GLY A 101 5.86 3.05 2.40
CA GLY A 101 4.49 2.77 2.81
C GLY A 101 4.05 1.37 2.39
N ALA A 102 3.02 0.87 3.05
CA ALA A 102 2.44 -0.44 2.78
C ALA A 102 0.91 -0.34 2.77
N VAL A 103 0.29 -1.16 1.95
CA VAL A 103 -1.16 -1.29 1.83
C VAL A 103 -1.53 -2.76 1.71
N GLN A 104 -2.59 -3.15 2.40
CA GLN A 104 -3.20 -4.46 2.26
C GLN A 104 -4.68 -4.27 1.91
N GLY A 105 -5.15 -5.10 1.00
CA GLY A 105 -6.54 -5.07 0.59
C GLY A 105 -7.02 -6.41 0.04
N GLU A 106 -8.32 -6.46 -0.17
CA GLU A 106 -9.03 -7.59 -0.72
C GLU A 106 -9.53 -7.26 -2.13
N THR A 107 -9.20 -8.10 -3.11
CA THR A 107 -9.76 -8.01 -4.45
C THR A 107 -11.15 -8.64 -4.44
N LEU A 108 -12.19 -7.81 -4.47
CA LEU A 108 -13.59 -8.24 -4.44
C LEU A 108 -14.05 -8.78 -5.81
N LYS A 109 -13.60 -8.10 -6.88
CA LYS A 109 -13.76 -8.48 -8.30
C LYS A 109 -12.43 -8.27 -9.01
N LYS A 110 -12.32 -8.70 -10.25
CA LYS A 110 -11.09 -8.64 -11.05
C LYS A 110 -10.35 -7.30 -10.93
N ASP A 111 -11.07 -6.18 -10.98
CA ASP A 111 -10.50 -4.83 -11.04
C ASP A 111 -11.01 -3.93 -9.89
N PHE A 112 -11.54 -4.53 -8.79
CA PHE A 112 -12.05 -3.82 -7.64
C PHE A 112 -11.27 -4.21 -6.38
N LEU A 113 -10.61 -3.23 -5.77
CA LEU A 113 -9.85 -3.39 -4.53
C LEU A 113 -10.59 -2.74 -3.35
N TYR A 114 -10.82 -3.51 -2.29
CA TYR A 114 -11.15 -2.96 -0.98
C TYR A 114 -9.88 -2.87 -0.13
N ILE A 115 -9.50 -1.66 0.28
CA ILE A 115 -8.32 -1.44 1.13
C ILE A 115 -8.73 -1.62 2.60
N ASP A 116 -8.13 -2.61 3.26
CA ASP A 116 -8.30 -2.84 4.70
C ASP A 116 -7.36 -1.94 5.52
N TYR A 117 -6.08 -1.89 5.11
CA TYR A 117 -5.04 -1.17 5.83
C TYR A 117 -4.12 -0.44 4.85
N LEU A 118 -3.86 0.83 5.13
CA LEU A 118 -2.84 1.63 4.46
C LEU A 118 -2.05 2.40 5.51
N GLN A 119 -0.74 2.23 5.51
CA GLN A 119 0.17 2.95 6.39
C GLN A 119 1.37 3.47 5.62
N VAL A 120 1.65 4.75 5.77
CA VAL A 120 2.92 5.36 5.38
C VAL A 120 3.90 5.18 6.53
N ASN A 121 5.18 4.98 6.22
CA ASN A 121 6.22 4.90 7.24
C ASN A 121 6.15 6.11 8.18
N PRO A 122 5.97 5.90 9.50
CA PRO A 122 5.74 6.97 10.47
C PRO A 122 6.82 8.05 10.50
N GLN A 123 8.07 7.70 10.21
CA GLN A 123 9.16 8.67 10.11
C GLN A 123 8.93 9.76 9.04
N TYR A 124 8.08 9.50 8.04
CA TYR A 124 7.75 10.45 6.98
C TYR A 124 6.46 11.22 7.22
N ILE A 125 5.73 10.91 8.30
CA ILE A 125 4.49 11.60 8.69
C ILE A 125 4.74 12.55 9.85
N TYR A 126 5.40 12.06 10.91
CA TYR A 126 5.48 12.77 12.18
C TYR A 126 6.68 13.70 12.29
N PHE A 127 7.66 13.58 11.40
CA PHE A 127 8.84 14.45 11.42
C PHE A 127 8.74 15.55 10.36
N PRO A 128 8.81 16.84 10.74
CA PRO A 128 8.65 17.97 9.82
C PRO A 128 9.70 17.99 8.70
N ASN A 129 10.86 17.40 8.96
CA ASN A 129 11.99 17.31 8.03
C ASN A 129 12.13 15.94 7.37
N ALA A 130 11.03 15.23 7.18
CA ALA A 130 11.02 13.91 6.55
C ALA A 130 11.71 13.90 5.17
N ASP A 131 12.50 12.85 4.91
CA ASP A 131 13.22 12.71 3.63
C ASP A 131 12.29 12.49 2.44
N TYR A 132 11.09 11.95 2.68
CA TYR A 132 10.10 11.67 1.64
C TYR A 132 8.73 12.24 2.01
N LYS A 133 8.03 12.81 1.01
CA LYS A 133 6.65 13.29 1.09
C LYS A 133 5.80 12.72 -0.04
N ARG A 134 4.47 12.85 0.07
CA ARG A 134 3.46 12.33 -0.87
C ARG A 134 3.40 10.80 -0.97
N ASN A 135 3.98 10.06 -0.03
CA ASN A 135 4.04 8.60 -0.08
C ASN A 135 2.63 7.98 -0.14
N GLY A 136 1.70 8.45 0.69
CA GLY A 136 0.31 7.97 0.66
C GLY A 136 -0.40 8.24 -0.66
N SER A 137 -0.24 9.45 -1.24
CA SER A 137 -0.78 9.77 -2.57
C SER A 137 -0.16 8.90 -3.66
N ALA A 138 1.16 8.68 -3.61
CA ALA A 138 1.85 7.83 -4.58
C ALA A 138 1.35 6.37 -4.54
N ILE A 139 1.03 5.83 -3.36
CA ILE A 139 0.39 4.52 -3.23
C ILE A 139 -0.98 4.53 -3.91
N LEU A 140 -1.84 5.52 -3.59
CA LEU A 140 -3.17 5.60 -4.18
C LEU A 140 -3.13 5.77 -5.70
N ASP A 141 -2.22 6.61 -6.20
CA ASP A 141 -2.03 6.83 -7.63
C ASP A 141 -1.61 5.51 -8.32
N SER A 142 -0.66 4.77 -7.73
CA SER A 142 -0.24 3.46 -8.24
C SER A 142 -1.38 2.44 -8.22
N LEU A 143 -2.18 2.35 -7.16
CA LEU A 143 -3.34 1.45 -7.11
C LEU A 143 -4.36 1.77 -8.22
N LYS A 144 -4.59 3.05 -8.52
CA LYS A 144 -5.50 3.49 -9.59
C LYS A 144 -5.03 3.09 -11.00
N GLU A 145 -3.74 2.82 -11.20
CA GLU A 145 -3.24 2.27 -12.46
C GLU A 145 -3.69 0.80 -12.64
N HIS A 146 -3.80 0.05 -11.55
CA HIS A 146 -4.08 -1.38 -11.57
C HIS A 146 -5.55 -1.75 -11.34
N PHE A 147 -6.32 -0.87 -10.70
CA PHE A 147 -7.72 -1.11 -10.39
C PHE A 147 -8.61 -0.07 -11.06
N SER A 148 -9.82 -0.47 -11.45
CA SER A 148 -10.85 0.44 -11.97
C SER A 148 -11.69 1.04 -10.85
N GLU A 149 -11.77 0.37 -9.73
CA GLU A 149 -12.53 0.77 -8.54
C GLU A 149 -11.74 0.48 -7.28
N ILE A 150 -11.74 1.44 -6.35
CA ILE A 150 -11.08 1.30 -5.05
C ILE A 150 -12.04 1.81 -3.97
N MET A 151 -12.20 1.04 -2.90
CA MET A 151 -13.01 1.38 -1.75
C MET A 151 -12.23 1.18 -0.46
N LEU A 152 -12.54 1.97 0.54
CA LEU A 152 -11.97 1.84 1.88
C LEU A 152 -12.87 2.48 2.93
N LYS A 153 -12.68 2.09 4.19
CA LYS A 153 -13.25 2.78 5.33
C LYS A 153 -12.17 3.68 5.96
N PRO A 154 -12.32 5.02 5.88
CA PRO A 154 -11.33 5.91 6.47
C PRO A 154 -11.43 5.88 8.01
N ASN A 155 -10.32 6.14 8.68
CA ASN A 155 -10.38 6.55 10.08
C ASN A 155 -11.03 7.94 10.15
N LYS A 156 -11.80 8.20 11.22
CA LYS A 156 -12.55 9.45 11.38
C LYS A 156 -11.65 10.69 11.33
N GLY A 157 -12.16 11.77 10.76
CA GLY A 157 -11.56 13.11 10.82
C GLY A 157 -10.62 13.43 9.65
N SER A 158 -9.35 13.72 9.93
CA SER A 158 -8.40 14.26 8.94
C SER A 158 -8.11 13.33 7.76
N THR A 159 -8.32 12.02 7.92
CA THR A 159 -8.07 11.03 6.86
C THR A 159 -9.08 11.10 5.72
N GLU A 160 -10.34 11.47 5.97
CA GLU A 160 -11.32 11.68 4.89
C GLU A 160 -10.84 12.74 3.90
N LYS A 161 -10.37 13.89 4.40
CA LYS A 161 -9.81 14.97 3.56
C LYS A 161 -8.61 14.55 2.73
N PHE A 162 -7.80 13.63 3.24
CA PHE A 162 -6.69 13.07 2.48
C PHE A 162 -7.20 12.28 1.27
N TYR A 163 -8.21 11.43 1.46
CA TYR A 163 -8.79 10.65 0.37
C TYR A 163 -9.53 11.54 -0.64
N GLU A 164 -10.29 12.54 -0.17
CA GLU A 164 -10.94 13.53 -1.05
C GLU A 164 -9.94 14.24 -1.95
N LYS A 165 -8.79 14.71 -1.39
CA LYS A 165 -7.70 15.32 -2.16
C LYS A 165 -7.08 14.37 -3.19
N ASN A 166 -7.20 13.06 -2.97
CA ASN A 166 -6.78 12.04 -3.90
C ASN A 166 -7.93 11.53 -4.79
N GLY A 167 -9.03 12.30 -4.94
CA GLY A 167 -10.10 12.03 -5.88
C GLY A 167 -11.10 10.96 -5.45
N PHE A 168 -11.07 10.55 -4.18
CA PHE A 168 -12.12 9.69 -3.62
C PHE A 168 -13.32 10.54 -3.23
N ARG A 169 -14.50 9.96 -3.31
CA ARG A 169 -15.76 10.55 -2.83
C ARG A 169 -16.31 9.73 -1.67
N LYS A 170 -17.03 10.39 -0.79
CA LYS A 170 -17.70 9.76 0.35
C LYS A 170 -18.99 9.08 -0.10
N VAL A 171 -19.18 7.83 0.31
CA VAL A 171 -20.39 7.02 0.07
C VAL A 171 -20.75 6.32 1.39
N GLY A 172 -21.70 6.90 2.12
CA GLY A 172 -21.97 6.49 3.51
C GLY A 172 -20.73 6.69 4.40
N ASP A 173 -20.28 5.61 5.06
CA ASP A 173 -19.08 5.59 5.90
C ASP A 173 -17.82 5.23 5.14
N LEU A 174 -17.90 5.04 3.83
CA LEU A 174 -16.81 4.60 2.98
C LEU A 174 -16.31 5.72 2.08
N MET A 175 -15.06 5.60 1.64
CA MET A 175 -14.47 6.39 0.56
C MET A 175 -14.35 5.51 -0.68
N PHE A 176 -14.81 6.03 -1.81
CA PHE A 176 -14.85 5.31 -3.08
C PHE A 176 -14.20 6.12 -4.20
N TRP A 177 -13.40 5.45 -5.01
CA TRP A 177 -12.85 5.96 -6.24
C TRP A 177 -13.16 5.01 -7.40
N SER A 178 -13.51 5.58 -8.55
CA SER A 178 -13.74 4.83 -9.79
C SER A 178 -13.12 5.58 -10.97
N ARG A 179 -12.46 4.83 -11.86
CA ARG A 179 -11.84 5.38 -13.07
C ARG A 179 -12.86 6.08 -13.98
N ASN A 180 -14.06 5.55 -14.04
CA ASN A 180 -15.13 6.04 -14.92
C ASN A 180 -16.16 6.93 -14.20
N ASN A 181 -15.86 7.37 -12.97
CA ASN A 181 -16.79 8.11 -12.10
C ASN A 181 -18.15 7.42 -11.87
N ASN A 182 -18.21 6.10 -12.05
CA ASN A 182 -19.40 5.32 -11.80
C ASN A 182 -19.77 5.32 -10.31
N GLU A 183 -21.06 5.19 -10.00
CA GLU A 183 -21.50 4.97 -8.63
C GLU A 183 -21.21 3.51 -8.22
N PRO A 184 -20.78 3.28 -6.95
CA PRO A 184 -20.58 1.94 -6.46
C PRO A 184 -21.93 1.19 -6.46
N LYS A 185 -21.95 0.01 -7.03
CA LYS A 185 -23.08 -0.91 -6.89
C LYS A 185 -22.99 -1.58 -5.51
N LEU A 186 -23.46 -0.90 -4.46
CA LEU A 186 -23.40 -1.35 -3.06
C LEU A 186 -24.14 -2.69 -2.80
N VAL A 187 -25.01 -3.11 -3.70
CA VAL A 187 -25.81 -4.33 -3.56
C VAL A 187 -24.99 -5.64 -3.56
N GLU A 188 -23.72 -5.57 -3.92
CA GLU A 188 -22.84 -6.74 -4.07
C GLU A 188 -21.80 -6.90 -2.96
N LEU A 189 -21.88 -6.07 -1.90
CA LEU A 189 -20.93 -6.07 -0.76
C LEU A 189 -21.53 -6.72 0.50
N ALA A 190 -22.70 -7.33 0.41
CA ALA A 190 -23.39 -8.03 1.51
C ALA A 190 -23.06 -9.52 1.54
#